data_f61707cd7d4442d846934243acdb630a
#
_entry.id   f61707cd7d4442d846934243acdb630a
#
_cell.length_a   1.000
_cell.length_b   1.000
_cell.length_c   1.000
_cell.angle_alpha   90.00
_cell.angle_beta   90.00
_cell.angle_gamma   90.00
#
_symmetry.space_group_name_H-M   'P 1'
#
loop_
_entity.id
_entity.type
_entity.pdbx_description
1 polymer ?
#
loop_
_entity_poly.entity_id
_entity_poly.type
_entity_poly.pdbx_seq_one_letter_code
_entity_poly.pdbx_strand_id
1 'polypeptide(L)'
;MKLLEKTDEEILEIANPIWDDLVKYSNNKDYSGFTKHFSAQMLYGANEVEIGKQWANNKLLTSLSKQREFFGCLRRNNYVTVLYKQTSDKVPGEFLGRLVLGIEDDEIKIFGATIF
;
A
#
# COMPACT_ATOMS: atom_id res chain seq x y z
N MET A 1 5.25 -9.19 -18.56
CA MET A 1 6.04 -8.49 -17.52
C MET A 1 6.44 -9.48 -16.44
N LYS A 2 7.70 -9.45 -16.03
CA LYS A 2 8.22 -10.42 -15.05
C LYS A 2 8.55 -9.72 -13.74
N LEU A 3 7.52 -9.47 -12.96
CA LEU A 3 7.63 -8.71 -11.72
C LEU A 3 8.64 -9.31 -10.73
N LEU A 4 8.63 -10.64 -10.56
CA LEU A 4 9.50 -11.30 -9.60
C LEU A 4 10.97 -11.28 -9.98
N GLU A 5 11.29 -11.01 -11.25
CA GLU A 5 12.67 -10.94 -11.71
C GLU A 5 13.29 -9.55 -11.54
N LYS A 6 12.51 -8.56 -11.15
CA LYS A 6 13.02 -7.21 -10.93
C LYS A 6 13.85 -7.15 -9.66
N THR A 7 14.87 -6.28 -9.68
CA THR A 7 15.68 -6.01 -8.48
C THR A 7 14.87 -5.22 -7.46
N ASP A 8 15.35 -5.16 -6.22
CA ASP A 8 14.70 -4.36 -5.19
C ASP A 8 14.63 -2.88 -5.59
N GLU A 9 15.67 -2.34 -6.23
CA GLU A 9 15.65 -0.95 -6.71
C GLU A 9 14.58 -0.74 -7.77
N GLU A 10 14.45 -1.67 -8.70
CA GLU A 10 13.40 -1.59 -9.73
C GLU A 10 12.00 -1.69 -9.12
N ILE A 11 11.83 -2.58 -8.14
CA ILE A 11 10.56 -2.69 -7.41
C ILE A 11 10.25 -1.39 -6.67
N LEU A 12 11.23 -0.75 -6.03
CA LEU A 12 11.02 0.51 -5.33
C LEU A 12 10.62 1.66 -6.26
N GLU A 13 11.14 1.69 -7.48
CA GLU A 13 10.73 2.69 -8.47
C GLU A 13 9.24 2.60 -8.79
N ILE A 14 8.69 1.39 -8.70
CA ILE A 14 7.25 1.14 -8.91
C ILE A 14 6.48 1.38 -7.60
N ALA A 15 6.98 0.85 -6.50
CA ALA A 15 6.26 0.83 -5.23
C ALA A 15 6.18 2.19 -4.56
N ASN A 16 7.26 3.00 -4.63
CA ASN A 16 7.29 4.27 -3.92
C ASN A 16 6.20 5.25 -4.38
N PRO A 17 5.97 5.47 -5.69
CA PRO A 17 4.83 6.31 -6.10
C PRO A 17 3.48 5.76 -5.66
N ILE A 18 3.32 4.43 -5.68
CA ILE A 18 2.09 3.78 -5.26
C ILE A 18 1.86 4.00 -3.75
N TRP A 19 2.91 3.81 -2.94
CA TRP A 19 2.82 4.03 -1.49
C TRP A 19 2.55 5.49 -1.16
N ASP A 20 3.21 6.43 -1.87
CA ASP A 20 2.94 7.86 -1.73
C ASP A 20 1.46 8.18 -1.96
N ASP A 21 0.87 7.59 -2.99
CA ASP A 21 -0.56 7.78 -3.29
C ASP A 21 -1.43 7.19 -2.18
N LEU A 22 -1.12 5.99 -1.70
CA LEU A 22 -1.87 5.38 -0.61
C LEU A 22 -1.86 6.26 0.64
N VAL A 23 -0.69 6.78 1.03
CA VAL A 23 -0.55 7.67 2.17
C VAL A 23 -1.37 8.94 1.97
N LYS A 24 -1.20 9.59 0.82
CA LYS A 24 -1.90 10.84 0.50
C LYS A 24 -3.41 10.68 0.55
N TYR A 25 -3.93 9.69 -0.15
CA TYR A 25 -5.38 9.52 -0.28
C TYR A 25 -6.01 8.92 0.97
N SER A 26 -5.27 8.10 1.73
CA SER A 26 -5.73 7.63 3.04
C SER A 26 -5.85 8.80 4.01
N ASN A 27 -4.85 9.67 4.07
CA ASN A 27 -4.88 10.85 4.94
C ASN A 27 -6.03 11.80 4.58
N ASN A 28 -6.37 11.90 3.31
CA ASN A 28 -7.45 12.76 2.82
C ASN A 28 -8.81 12.07 2.80
N LYS A 29 -8.89 10.80 3.17
CA LYS A 29 -10.11 9.99 3.13
C LYS A 29 -10.74 10.00 1.72
N ASP A 30 -9.89 9.94 0.70
CA ASP A 30 -10.30 9.95 -0.71
C ASP A 30 -10.31 8.52 -1.23
N TYR A 31 -11.47 7.88 -1.19
CA TYR A 31 -11.61 6.48 -1.59
C TYR A 31 -11.22 6.26 -3.06
N SER A 32 -11.66 7.13 -3.95
CA SER A 32 -11.41 6.99 -5.38
C SER A 32 -9.90 7.02 -5.68
N GLY A 33 -9.17 7.97 -5.10
CA GLY A 33 -7.72 8.05 -5.25
C GLY A 33 -7.00 6.90 -4.57
N PHE A 34 -7.47 6.52 -3.38
CA PHE A 34 -6.86 5.45 -2.58
C PHE A 34 -6.89 4.11 -3.31
N THR A 35 -7.97 3.81 -4.03
CA THR A 35 -8.18 2.49 -4.66
C THR A 35 -7.79 2.43 -6.13
N LYS A 36 -7.22 3.48 -6.69
CA LYS A 36 -7.00 3.54 -8.15
C LYS A 36 -6.07 2.45 -8.69
N HIS A 37 -5.18 1.89 -7.85
CA HIS A 37 -4.27 0.82 -8.25
C HIS A 37 -4.68 -0.55 -7.70
N PHE A 38 -5.84 -0.66 -7.07
CA PHE A 38 -6.30 -1.93 -6.48
C PHE A 38 -6.68 -2.92 -7.57
N SER A 39 -6.31 -4.18 -7.36
CA SER A 39 -6.80 -5.28 -8.18
C SER A 39 -8.31 -5.46 -7.97
N ALA A 40 -8.98 -6.13 -8.90
CA ALA A 40 -10.40 -6.45 -8.74
C ALA A 40 -10.64 -7.29 -7.49
N GLN A 41 -9.73 -8.23 -7.21
CA GLN A 41 -9.80 -9.07 -6.03
C GLN A 41 -9.76 -8.24 -4.74
N MET A 42 -8.85 -7.27 -4.68
CA MET A 42 -8.73 -6.42 -3.50
C MET A 42 -9.93 -5.49 -3.34
N LEU A 43 -10.44 -4.93 -4.43
CA LEU A 43 -11.63 -4.07 -4.40
C LEU A 43 -12.85 -4.76 -3.82
N TYR A 44 -12.96 -6.06 -4.03
CA TYR A 44 -14.10 -6.84 -3.52
C TYR A 44 -14.21 -6.74 -1.99
N GLY A 45 -13.07 -6.85 -1.28
CA GLY A 45 -13.05 -6.73 0.18
C GLY A 45 -12.86 -5.32 0.69
N ALA A 46 -12.22 -4.46 -0.09
CA ALA A 46 -11.91 -3.07 0.28
C ALA A 46 -12.90 -2.11 -0.37
N ASN A 47 -14.20 -2.34 -0.16
CA ASN A 47 -15.23 -1.46 -0.70
C ASN A 47 -15.30 -0.15 0.09
N GLU A 48 -16.05 0.80 -0.43
CA GLU A 48 -16.11 2.16 0.12
C GLU A 48 -16.62 2.18 1.57
N VAL A 49 -17.58 1.34 1.90
CA VAL A 49 -18.11 1.26 3.26
C VAL A 49 -17.06 0.75 4.23
N GLU A 50 -16.36 -0.33 3.87
CA GLU A 50 -15.34 -0.94 4.73
C GLU A 50 -14.15 -0.02 4.94
N ILE A 51 -13.65 0.61 3.87
CA ILE A 51 -12.53 1.56 3.98
C ILE A 51 -12.95 2.79 4.79
N GLY A 52 -14.17 3.29 4.58
CA GLY A 52 -14.71 4.39 5.36
C GLY A 52 -14.77 4.10 6.86
N LYS A 53 -15.15 2.87 7.22
CA LYS A 53 -15.14 2.43 8.63
C LYS A 53 -13.72 2.41 9.22
N GLN A 54 -12.75 1.91 8.46
CA GLN A 54 -11.37 1.88 8.91
C GLN A 54 -10.84 3.29 9.16
N TRP A 55 -11.10 4.22 8.24
CA TRP A 55 -10.68 5.62 8.41
C TRP A 55 -11.37 6.31 9.59
N ALA A 56 -12.62 5.97 9.84
CA ALA A 56 -13.37 6.54 10.97
C ALA A 56 -12.88 6.02 12.32
N ASN A 57 -12.41 4.77 12.37
CA ASN A 57 -12.10 4.08 13.62
C ASN A 57 -10.60 3.93 13.90
N ASN A 58 -9.73 4.30 12.97
CA ASN A 58 -8.30 4.16 13.15
C ASN A 58 -7.56 5.43 12.71
N LYS A 59 -7.22 6.25 13.70
CA LYS A 59 -6.55 7.53 13.48
C LYS A 59 -5.20 7.38 12.78
N LEU A 60 -4.51 6.26 12.97
CA LEU A 60 -3.24 5.99 12.29
C LEU A 60 -3.40 6.11 10.78
N LEU A 61 -4.48 5.53 10.23
CA LEU A 61 -4.68 5.45 8.79
C LEU A 61 -4.96 6.80 8.11
N THR A 62 -5.27 7.83 8.88
CA THR A 62 -5.55 9.17 8.35
C THR A 62 -4.54 10.22 8.79
N SER A 63 -3.42 9.77 9.35
CA SER A 63 -2.35 10.64 9.83
C SER A 63 -0.96 10.07 9.55
N LEU A 64 -0.80 9.40 8.42
CA LEU A 64 0.46 8.77 8.04
C LEU A 64 1.49 9.82 7.64
N SER A 65 2.74 9.61 8.08
CA SER A 65 3.85 10.47 7.67
C SER A 65 4.20 10.18 6.21
N LYS A 66 4.67 11.22 5.52
CA LYS A 66 5.19 11.06 4.14
C LYS A 66 6.51 10.30 4.14
N GLN A 67 7.25 10.33 5.24
CA GLN A 67 8.54 9.68 5.36
C GLN A 67 8.37 8.23 5.80
N ARG A 68 9.15 7.35 5.20
CA ARG A 68 9.20 5.93 5.56
C ARG A 68 10.57 5.39 5.23
N GLU A 69 10.87 4.23 5.77
CA GLU A 69 12.13 3.53 5.50
C GLU A 69 11.83 2.20 4.84
N PHE A 70 12.55 1.89 3.77
CA PHE A 70 12.43 0.62 3.08
C PHE A 70 13.14 -0.47 3.86
N PHE A 71 12.46 -1.60 4.12
CA PHE A 71 13.04 -2.75 4.80
C PHE A 71 13.44 -3.87 3.86
N GLY A 72 12.70 -4.09 2.79
CA GLY A 72 13.02 -5.16 1.85
C GLY A 72 11.82 -5.65 1.08
N CYS A 73 12.08 -6.57 0.17
CA CYS A 73 11.04 -7.22 -0.63
C CYS A 73 11.03 -8.71 -0.34
N LEU A 74 9.84 -9.29 -0.36
CA LEU A 74 9.63 -10.74 -0.34
C LEU A 74 8.96 -11.14 -1.64
N ARG A 75 9.47 -12.19 -2.26
CA ARG A 75 8.94 -12.72 -3.52
C ARG A 75 8.40 -14.11 -3.27
N ARG A 76 7.09 -14.26 -3.40
CA ARG A 76 6.44 -15.53 -3.11
C ARG A 76 5.18 -15.68 -3.97
N ASN A 77 4.97 -16.87 -4.50
CA ASN A 77 3.90 -17.16 -5.44
C ASN A 77 4.09 -16.26 -6.67
N ASN A 78 3.18 -15.44 -7.04
CA ASN A 78 3.33 -14.51 -8.16
C ASN A 78 3.32 -13.07 -7.68
N TYR A 79 3.68 -12.83 -6.42
CA TYR A 79 3.59 -11.52 -5.79
C TYR A 79 4.92 -11.05 -5.27
N VAL A 80 5.08 -9.72 -5.23
CA VAL A 80 6.18 -9.06 -4.51
C VAL A 80 5.57 -8.28 -3.37
N THR A 81 6.00 -8.58 -2.15
CA THR A 81 5.60 -7.83 -0.96
C THR A 81 6.71 -6.85 -0.61
N VAL A 82 6.38 -5.57 -0.57
CA VAL A 82 7.31 -4.51 -0.19
C VAL A 82 7.05 -4.14 1.26
N LEU A 83 8.10 -4.08 2.06
CA LEU A 83 8.01 -3.81 3.50
C LEU A 83 8.64 -2.45 3.81
N TYR A 84 7.90 -1.63 4.54
CA TYR A 84 8.32 -0.30 4.96
C TYR A 84 8.19 -0.14 6.48
N LYS A 85 9.08 0.65 7.08
CA LYS A 85 8.82 1.21 8.40
C LYS A 85 8.06 2.52 8.18
N GLN A 86 6.85 2.61 8.67
CA GLN A 86 5.97 3.75 8.51
C GLN A 86 5.76 4.41 9.87
N THR A 87 5.74 5.74 9.90
CA THR A 87 5.39 6.49 11.10
C THR A 87 4.16 7.35 10.84
N SER A 88 3.64 7.95 11.89
CA SER A 88 2.47 8.81 11.84
C SER A 88 2.82 10.18 12.41
N ASP A 89 2.16 11.23 11.90
CA ASP A 89 2.32 12.58 12.42
C ASP A 89 1.57 12.80 13.73
N LYS A 90 0.63 11.92 14.07
CA LYS A 90 -0.24 12.07 15.24
C LYS A 90 -0.23 10.89 16.19
N VAL A 91 0.07 9.69 15.72
CA VAL A 91 0.09 8.49 16.54
C VAL A 91 1.55 8.10 16.76
N PRO A 92 2.02 8.06 18.02
CA PRO A 92 3.42 7.71 18.29
C PRO A 92 3.68 6.23 18.01
N GLY A 93 4.92 5.93 17.64
CA GLY A 93 5.37 4.56 17.39
C GLY A 93 5.82 4.33 15.97
N GLU A 94 6.34 3.13 15.75
CA GLU A 94 6.79 2.67 14.43
C GLU A 94 5.91 1.53 13.99
N PHE A 95 5.54 1.52 12.73
CA PHE A 95 4.56 0.58 12.19
C PHE A 95 5.13 -0.12 10.96
N LEU A 96 4.70 -1.35 10.72
CA LEU A 96 5.06 -2.08 9.53
C LEU A 96 4.06 -1.77 8.41
N GLY A 97 4.55 -1.14 7.34
CA GLY A 97 3.80 -0.98 6.11
C GLY A 97 4.07 -2.15 5.19
N ARG A 98 3.03 -2.77 4.64
CA ARG A 98 3.11 -3.93 3.78
C ARG A 98 2.30 -3.69 2.53
N LEU A 99 2.98 -3.72 1.38
CA LEU A 99 2.36 -3.51 0.07
C LEU A 99 2.58 -4.75 -0.78
N VAL A 100 1.51 -5.41 -1.19
CA VAL A 100 1.57 -6.59 -2.04
C VAL A 100 1.26 -6.20 -3.47
N LEU A 101 2.22 -6.40 -4.38
CA LEU A 101 2.09 -6.09 -5.80
C LEU A 101 1.98 -7.38 -6.61
N GLY A 102 1.17 -7.35 -7.63
CA GLY A 102 1.00 -8.45 -8.57
C GLY A 102 0.60 -7.93 -9.93
N ILE A 103 0.37 -8.83 -10.87
CA ILE A 103 -0.03 -8.50 -12.23
C ILE A 103 -1.49 -8.90 -12.44
N GLU A 104 -2.27 -7.98 -12.99
CA GLU A 104 -3.65 -8.21 -13.39
C GLU A 104 -3.86 -7.49 -14.73
N ASP A 105 -4.27 -8.22 -15.75
CA ASP A 105 -4.48 -7.66 -17.11
C ASP A 105 -3.23 -6.94 -17.64
N ASP A 106 -2.05 -7.55 -17.46
CA ASP A 106 -0.74 -7.03 -17.87
C ASP A 106 -0.34 -5.71 -17.15
N GLU A 107 -1.06 -5.34 -16.09
CA GLU A 107 -0.73 -4.16 -15.29
C GLU A 107 -0.35 -4.54 -13.88
N ILE A 108 0.53 -3.75 -13.27
CA ILE A 108 0.86 -3.90 -11.86
C ILE A 108 -0.27 -3.32 -11.03
N LYS A 109 -0.81 -4.14 -10.12
CA LYS A 109 -1.91 -3.77 -9.23
C LYS A 109 -1.57 -4.11 -7.80
N ILE A 110 -2.30 -3.50 -6.87
CA ILE A 110 -2.18 -3.76 -5.45
C ILE A 110 -3.12 -4.92 -5.09
N PHE A 111 -2.55 -5.97 -4.50
CA PHE A 111 -3.30 -7.14 -4.02
C PHE A 111 -3.40 -7.16 -2.50
N GLY A 112 -2.72 -6.28 -1.80
CA GLY A 112 -2.81 -6.12 -0.37
C GLY A 112 -2.06 -4.86 0.09
N ALA A 113 -2.60 -4.19 1.08
CA ALA A 113 -1.96 -3.03 1.71
C ALA A 113 -2.40 -2.96 3.16
N THR A 114 -1.45 -3.05 4.08
CA THR A 114 -1.73 -3.05 5.52
C THR A 114 -0.68 -2.24 6.27
N ILE A 115 -1.08 -1.71 7.42
CA ILE A 115 -0.18 -1.06 8.37
C ILE A 115 -0.52 -1.59 9.76
N PHE A 116 0.49 -2.12 10.48
CA PHE A 116 0.26 -2.64 11.82
C PHE A 116 1.52 -2.67 12.70
#